data_157bffd9a36a7f40a04df07f71116dc3
#
_entry.id   157bffd9a36a7f40a04df07f71116dc3
#
_cell.length_a   1.000
_cell.length_b   1.000
_cell.length_c   1.000
_cell.angle_alpha   90.00
_cell.angle_beta   90.00
_cell.angle_gamma   90.00
#
_symmetry.space_group_name_H-M   'P 1'
#
loop_
_entity.id
_entity.type
_entity.pdbx_description
1 polymer ?
#
loop_
_entity_poly.entity_id
_entity_poly.type
_entity_poly.pdbx_seq_one_letter_code
_entity_poly.pdbx_strand_id
1 'polypeptide(L)'
;MQIPTFDDVIQASQRLTGHAYSTPLIRSDYIDELTQHKVWFKPECNQKVGAFKYRGAFNRLSALKAEEKKMGVVAFSSGNHAQGVSRAAKELGISAVIVMPSDAPEVKVAGVKADQAKIIFYDRNTQNREEIAQQISIAEGRIIVPSFDDPYIIAGQGTVCLLYTSDAADE
;
A
#
# COMPACT_ATOMS: atom_id res chain seq x y z
N MET A 1 -16.43 -4.96 -9.73
CA MET A 1 -15.85 -4.18 -8.63
C MET A 1 -16.64 -2.90 -8.47
N GLN A 2 -16.98 -2.49 -7.24
CA GLN A 2 -17.58 -1.19 -6.97
C GLN A 2 -16.49 -0.11 -7.08
N ILE A 3 -16.73 0.93 -7.89
CA ILE A 3 -15.81 2.06 -8.02
C ILE A 3 -15.91 2.91 -6.75
N PRO A 4 -14.82 3.22 -6.05
CA PRO A 4 -14.86 4.06 -4.86
C PRO A 4 -15.25 5.50 -5.21
N THR A 5 -15.97 6.13 -4.31
CA THR A 5 -16.40 7.53 -4.38
C THR A 5 -15.41 8.44 -3.67
N PHE A 6 -15.60 9.75 -3.76
CA PHE A 6 -14.83 10.72 -2.98
C PHE A 6 -15.04 10.52 -1.46
N ASP A 7 -16.26 10.18 -1.04
CA ASP A 7 -16.55 9.89 0.38
C ASP A 7 -15.74 8.69 0.90
N ASP A 8 -15.47 7.69 0.06
CA ASP A 8 -14.61 6.57 0.43
C ASP A 8 -13.16 7.03 0.66
N VAL A 9 -12.67 8.02 -0.11
CA VAL A 9 -11.35 8.64 0.10
C VAL A 9 -11.31 9.43 1.42
N ILE A 10 -12.37 10.18 1.75
CA ILE A 10 -12.50 10.88 3.03
C ILE A 10 -12.47 9.87 4.20
N GLN A 11 -13.23 8.79 4.12
CA GLN A 11 -13.21 7.74 5.13
C GLN A 11 -11.83 7.08 5.25
N ALA A 12 -11.13 6.87 4.13
CA ALA A 12 -9.78 6.34 4.11
C ALA A 12 -8.80 7.30 4.80
N SER A 13 -8.92 8.62 4.58
CA SER A 13 -8.07 9.61 5.25
C SER A 13 -8.27 9.59 6.78
N GLN A 14 -9.51 9.43 7.24
CA GLN A 14 -9.82 9.30 8.68
C GLN A 14 -9.14 8.05 9.29
N ARG A 15 -9.18 6.89 8.58
CA ARG A 15 -8.50 5.67 9.04
C ARG A 15 -6.98 5.82 9.06
N LEU A 16 -6.42 6.64 8.18
CA LEU A 16 -4.98 6.90 8.08
C LEU A 16 -4.46 7.95 9.06
N THR A 17 -5.34 8.70 9.72
CA THR A 17 -4.97 9.71 10.71
C THR A 17 -4.14 9.09 11.85
N GLY A 18 -2.95 9.66 12.11
CA GLY A 18 -1.98 9.15 13.09
C GLY A 18 -1.16 7.94 12.61
N HIS A 19 -1.46 7.38 11.44
CA HIS A 19 -0.75 6.22 10.88
C HIS A 19 0.11 6.59 9.65
N ALA A 20 -0.45 7.23 8.66
CA ALA A 20 0.33 7.75 7.53
C ALA A 20 1.05 9.06 7.90
N TYR A 21 2.23 9.28 7.33
CA TYR A 21 2.90 10.56 7.47
C TYR A 21 2.21 11.61 6.61
N SER A 22 2.07 12.83 7.15
CA SER A 22 1.74 14.01 6.34
C SER A 22 3.01 14.42 5.60
N THR A 23 3.11 14.05 4.33
CA THR A 23 4.23 14.44 3.48
C THR A 23 4.01 15.86 2.97
N PRO A 24 5.03 16.74 2.99
CA PRO A 24 4.87 18.14 2.57
C PRO A 24 4.63 18.24 1.06
N LEU A 25 4.12 19.39 0.62
CA LEU A 25 4.28 19.84 -0.76
C LEU A 25 5.59 20.61 -0.89
N ILE A 26 6.35 20.33 -1.94
CA ILE A 26 7.61 21.02 -2.22
C ILE A 26 7.62 21.58 -3.64
N ARG A 27 8.29 22.72 -3.81
CA ARG A 27 8.54 23.36 -5.10
C ARG A 27 10.04 23.52 -5.33
N SER A 28 10.41 23.75 -6.59
CA SER A 28 11.76 24.08 -6.98
C SER A 28 11.69 25.18 -8.04
N ASP A 29 12.29 26.33 -7.73
CA ASP A 29 12.36 27.46 -8.67
C ASP A 29 13.04 27.04 -9.98
N TYR A 30 14.07 26.19 -9.90
CA TYR A 30 14.75 25.65 -11.08
C TYR A 30 13.79 24.86 -11.99
N ILE A 31 12.93 24.03 -11.42
CA ILE A 31 11.94 23.28 -12.20
C ILE A 31 10.86 24.19 -12.76
N ASP A 32 10.43 25.17 -12.00
CA ASP A 32 9.45 26.15 -12.46
C ASP A 32 9.96 26.96 -13.64
N GLU A 33 11.22 27.42 -13.59
CA GLU A 33 11.87 28.09 -14.71
C GLU A 33 12.01 27.17 -15.93
N LEU A 34 12.44 25.93 -15.73
CA LEU A 34 12.62 24.95 -16.81
C LEU A 34 11.30 24.62 -17.52
N THR A 35 10.22 24.49 -16.76
CA THR A 35 8.91 24.07 -17.27
C THR A 35 8.01 25.23 -17.66
N GLN A 36 8.35 26.46 -17.26
CA GLN A 36 7.50 27.66 -17.35
C GLN A 36 6.13 27.48 -16.63
N HIS A 37 6.09 26.62 -15.60
CA HIS A 37 4.91 26.35 -14.80
C HIS A 37 5.27 26.26 -13.31
N LYS A 38 4.31 26.52 -12.42
CA LYS A 38 4.44 26.22 -10.99
C LYS A 38 4.23 24.72 -10.78
N VAL A 39 5.32 24.00 -10.45
CA VAL A 39 5.30 22.55 -10.29
C VAL A 39 5.41 22.16 -8.81
N TRP A 40 4.41 21.45 -8.33
CA TRP A 40 4.36 20.96 -6.96
C TRP A 40 4.63 19.46 -6.91
N PHE A 41 5.46 19.04 -5.96
CA PHE A 41 5.82 17.64 -5.74
C PHE A 41 5.25 17.17 -4.41
N LYS A 42 4.53 16.05 -4.41
CA LYS A 42 4.13 15.30 -3.21
C LYS A 42 5.08 14.11 -3.02
N PRO A 43 6.15 14.24 -2.20
CA PRO A 43 7.21 13.25 -2.14
C PRO A 43 6.82 12.02 -1.31
N GLU A 44 5.97 11.15 -1.83
CA GLU A 44 5.56 9.91 -1.17
C GLU A 44 6.71 8.89 -1.01
N CYS A 45 7.90 9.17 -1.53
CA CYS A 45 9.13 8.48 -1.11
C CYS A 45 9.46 8.70 0.37
N ASN A 46 8.94 9.77 0.99
CA ASN A 46 9.07 10.04 2.42
C ASN A 46 7.97 9.37 3.27
N GLN A 47 7.00 8.72 2.65
CA GLN A 47 5.98 7.94 3.35
C GLN A 47 6.59 6.67 3.95
N LYS A 48 5.93 6.05 4.93
CA LYS A 48 6.29 4.73 5.45
C LYS A 48 6.56 3.76 4.30
N VAL A 49 7.54 2.92 4.45
CA VAL A 49 8.09 1.98 3.45
C VAL A 49 8.62 2.64 2.17
N GLY A 50 8.80 3.96 2.17
CA GLY A 50 9.31 4.74 1.03
C GLY A 50 8.35 4.79 -0.15
N ALA A 51 7.03 4.69 0.06
CA ALA A 51 6.06 4.66 -1.02
C ALA A 51 4.62 4.93 -0.57
N PHE A 52 3.82 5.55 -1.44
CA PHE A 52 2.39 5.79 -1.24
C PHE A 52 1.57 4.50 -1.01
N LYS A 53 2.11 3.34 -1.40
CA LYS A 53 1.42 2.03 -1.27
C LYS A 53 1.02 1.68 0.16
N TYR A 54 1.71 2.21 1.17
CA TYR A 54 1.32 2.06 2.56
C TYR A 54 -0.11 2.54 2.84
N ARG A 55 -0.52 3.66 2.22
CA ARG A 55 -1.85 4.26 2.44
C ARG A 55 -2.98 3.29 2.08
N GLY A 56 -2.95 2.74 0.86
CA GLY A 56 -3.96 1.77 0.43
C GLY A 56 -3.91 0.47 1.23
N ALA A 57 -2.72 -0.05 1.51
CA ALA A 57 -2.55 -1.26 2.31
C ALA A 57 -3.13 -1.07 3.71
N PHE A 58 -2.78 0.01 4.40
CA PHE A 58 -3.30 0.28 5.75
C PHE A 58 -4.82 0.48 5.73
N ASN A 59 -5.35 1.26 4.79
CA ASN A 59 -6.80 1.45 4.66
C ASN A 59 -7.54 0.13 4.46
N ARG A 60 -7.03 -0.74 3.57
CA ARG A 60 -7.64 -2.05 3.30
C ARG A 60 -7.62 -2.96 4.52
N LEU A 61 -6.49 -3.09 5.19
CA LEU A 61 -6.34 -3.97 6.35
C LEU A 61 -7.12 -3.44 7.57
N SER A 62 -7.14 -2.14 7.79
CA SER A 62 -7.89 -1.54 8.91
C SER A 62 -9.40 -1.76 8.77
N ALA A 63 -9.91 -1.81 7.54
CA ALA A 63 -11.32 -2.02 7.23
C ALA A 63 -11.77 -3.51 7.28
N LEU A 64 -10.85 -4.45 7.48
CA LEU A 64 -11.19 -5.86 7.65
C LEU A 64 -12.02 -6.08 8.93
N LYS A 65 -12.98 -7.00 8.87
CA LYS A 65 -13.74 -7.46 10.04
C LYS A 65 -12.83 -8.20 11.03
N ALA A 66 -13.26 -8.32 12.26
CA ALA A 66 -12.45 -8.97 13.32
C ALA A 66 -12.10 -10.43 12.98
N GLU A 67 -13.02 -11.18 12.37
CA GLU A 67 -12.82 -12.54 11.94
C GLU A 67 -11.80 -12.63 10.80
N GLU A 68 -11.88 -11.71 9.83
CA GLU A 68 -10.94 -11.63 8.70
C GLU A 68 -9.52 -11.29 9.19
N LYS A 69 -9.39 -10.37 10.16
CA LYS A 69 -8.10 -10.04 10.78
C LYS A 69 -7.45 -11.24 11.47
N LYS A 70 -8.24 -12.11 12.12
CA LYS A 70 -7.75 -13.34 12.75
C LYS A 70 -7.22 -14.34 11.72
N MET A 71 -7.86 -14.46 10.57
CA MET A 71 -7.42 -15.35 9.48
C MET A 71 -6.11 -14.83 8.85
N GLY A 72 -5.87 -13.53 8.90
CA GLY A 72 -4.71 -12.90 8.30
C GLY A 72 -4.89 -12.61 6.82
N VAL A 73 -3.83 -12.11 6.20
CA VAL A 73 -3.85 -11.67 4.80
C VAL A 73 -2.79 -12.37 3.97
N VAL A 74 -3.01 -12.43 2.66
CA VAL A 74 -2.02 -12.82 1.66
C VAL A 74 -1.98 -11.78 0.56
N ALA A 75 -0.77 -11.40 0.13
CA ALA A 75 -0.55 -10.51 -1.00
C ALA A 75 0.55 -11.06 -1.91
N PHE A 76 0.55 -10.64 -3.17
CA PHE A 76 1.57 -11.00 -4.15
C PHE A 76 2.16 -9.75 -4.78
N SER A 77 3.46 -9.52 -4.55
CA SER A 77 4.19 -8.37 -5.09
C SER A 77 5.67 -8.50 -4.85
N SER A 78 6.49 -7.99 -5.78
CA SER A 78 7.95 -7.91 -5.65
C SER A 78 8.46 -6.59 -5.08
N GLY A 79 7.57 -5.64 -4.73
CA GLY A 79 7.99 -4.26 -4.47
C GLY A 79 7.21 -3.54 -3.37
N ASN A 80 6.84 -2.29 -3.64
CA ASN A 80 6.27 -1.37 -2.66
C ASN A 80 4.96 -1.85 -2.03
N HIS A 81 4.12 -2.60 -2.79
CA HIS A 81 2.89 -3.14 -2.24
C HIS A 81 3.17 -4.25 -1.20
N ALA A 82 4.14 -5.12 -1.47
CA ALA A 82 4.59 -6.13 -0.51
C ALA A 82 4.99 -5.51 0.83
N GLN A 83 5.85 -4.47 0.78
CA GLN A 83 6.27 -3.74 1.98
C GLN A 83 5.11 -2.99 2.64
N GLY A 84 4.21 -2.38 1.86
CA GLY A 84 3.02 -1.68 2.38
C GLY A 84 2.11 -2.61 3.16
N VAL A 85 1.80 -3.79 2.61
CA VAL A 85 0.96 -4.80 3.29
C VAL A 85 1.66 -5.33 4.53
N SER A 86 2.95 -5.67 4.45
CA SER A 86 3.72 -6.18 5.60
C SER A 86 3.75 -5.18 6.76
N ARG A 87 4.03 -3.89 6.47
CA ARG A 87 4.05 -2.83 7.46
C ARG A 87 2.68 -2.60 8.08
N ALA A 88 1.63 -2.49 7.27
CA ALA A 88 0.27 -2.30 7.75
C ALA A 88 -0.20 -3.49 8.60
N ALA A 89 0.10 -4.71 8.19
CA ALA A 89 -0.22 -5.93 8.94
C ALA A 89 0.48 -5.95 10.30
N LYS A 90 1.78 -5.64 10.35
CA LYS A 90 2.54 -5.53 11.60
C LYS A 90 1.92 -4.52 12.57
N GLU A 91 1.60 -3.32 12.09
CA GLU A 91 1.02 -2.25 12.91
C GLU A 91 -0.39 -2.59 13.44
N LEU A 92 -1.15 -3.39 12.68
CA LEU A 92 -2.51 -3.82 13.04
C LEU A 92 -2.56 -5.18 13.76
N GLY A 93 -1.40 -5.83 13.99
CA GLY A 93 -1.34 -7.16 14.62
C GLY A 93 -1.94 -8.27 13.75
N ILE A 94 -1.91 -8.13 12.43
CA ILE A 94 -2.48 -9.08 11.47
C ILE A 94 -1.36 -9.94 10.89
N SER A 95 -1.55 -11.27 10.85
CA SER A 95 -0.61 -12.18 10.18
C SER A 95 -0.62 -11.96 8.67
N ALA A 96 0.56 -11.79 8.06
CA ALA A 96 0.69 -11.59 6.62
C ALA A 96 1.58 -12.63 5.95
N VAL A 97 1.15 -13.09 4.77
CA VAL A 97 1.94 -13.91 3.85
C VAL A 97 2.15 -13.11 2.56
N ILE A 98 3.38 -13.01 2.10
CA ILE A 98 3.73 -12.29 0.88
C ILE A 98 4.33 -13.26 -0.13
N VAL A 99 3.69 -13.40 -1.28
CA VAL A 99 4.20 -14.18 -2.41
C VAL A 99 5.10 -13.27 -3.24
N MET A 100 6.40 -13.56 -3.25
CA MET A 100 7.44 -12.76 -3.91
C MET A 100 8.20 -13.60 -4.92
N PRO A 101 8.61 -13.06 -6.08
CA PRO A 101 9.48 -13.80 -6.97
C PRO A 101 10.86 -14.01 -6.33
N SER A 102 11.51 -15.12 -6.66
CA SER A 102 12.83 -15.49 -6.13
C SER A 102 13.94 -14.50 -6.48
N ASP A 103 13.74 -13.74 -7.57
CA ASP A 103 14.62 -12.66 -8.05
C ASP A 103 14.19 -11.26 -7.56
N ALA A 104 13.36 -11.18 -6.53
CA ALA A 104 12.95 -9.89 -5.96
C ALA A 104 14.18 -9.14 -5.39
N PRO A 105 14.24 -7.79 -5.51
CA PRO A 105 15.33 -7.01 -4.95
C PRO A 105 15.52 -7.28 -3.46
N GLU A 106 16.76 -7.55 -3.04
CA GLU A 106 17.10 -7.89 -1.64
C GLU A 106 16.58 -6.87 -0.63
N VAL A 107 16.67 -5.57 -0.96
CA VAL A 107 16.16 -4.49 -0.10
C VAL A 107 14.66 -4.61 0.15
N LYS A 108 13.88 -5.09 -0.83
CA LYS A 108 12.42 -5.30 -0.69
C LYS A 108 12.12 -6.54 0.15
N VAL A 109 12.88 -7.61 -0.06
CA VAL A 109 12.80 -8.84 0.75
C VAL A 109 13.16 -8.52 2.22
N ALA A 110 14.24 -7.78 2.45
CA ALA A 110 14.66 -7.36 3.79
C ALA A 110 13.57 -6.53 4.49
N GLY A 111 12.93 -5.58 3.78
CA GLY A 111 11.83 -4.78 4.32
C GLY A 111 10.64 -5.63 4.75
N VAL A 112 10.23 -6.59 3.94
CA VAL A 112 9.12 -7.52 4.26
C VAL A 112 9.47 -8.38 5.48
N LYS A 113 10.71 -8.91 5.56
CA LYS A 113 11.20 -9.69 6.71
C LYS A 113 11.26 -8.86 8.00
N ALA A 114 11.71 -7.60 7.93
CA ALA A 114 11.77 -6.70 9.08
C ALA A 114 10.38 -6.40 9.67
N ASP A 115 9.34 -6.48 8.85
CA ASP A 115 7.95 -6.36 9.27
C ASP A 115 7.31 -7.70 9.65
N GLN A 116 8.12 -8.78 9.77
CA GLN A 116 7.72 -10.11 10.26
C GLN A 116 6.68 -10.83 9.40
N ALA A 117 6.47 -10.43 8.16
CA ALA A 117 5.62 -11.17 7.25
C ALA A 117 6.32 -12.43 6.73
N LYS A 118 5.57 -13.53 6.61
CA LYS A 118 6.05 -14.77 5.99
C LYS A 118 6.20 -14.56 4.49
N ILE A 119 7.34 -14.96 3.92
CA ILE A 119 7.56 -14.88 2.47
C ILE A 119 7.47 -16.29 1.88
N ILE A 120 6.75 -16.40 0.78
CA ILE A 120 6.72 -17.56 -0.11
C ILE A 120 7.32 -17.12 -1.43
N PHE A 121 8.47 -17.69 -1.78
CA PHE A 121 9.12 -17.41 -3.04
C PHE A 121 8.55 -18.26 -4.18
N TYR A 122 8.49 -17.66 -5.38
CA TYR A 122 8.08 -18.35 -6.60
C TYR A 122 9.02 -18.01 -7.76
N ASP A 123 9.11 -18.90 -8.74
CA ASP A 123 9.78 -18.63 -10.00
C ASP A 123 8.78 -18.04 -11.00
N ARG A 124 9.01 -16.77 -11.41
CA ARG A 124 8.12 -16.05 -12.33
C ARG A 124 8.05 -16.64 -13.74
N ASN A 125 9.02 -17.50 -14.12
CA ASN A 125 9.05 -18.13 -15.44
C ASN A 125 8.18 -19.39 -15.51
N THR A 126 7.94 -20.04 -14.37
CA THR A 126 7.28 -21.35 -14.30
C THR A 126 6.03 -21.36 -13.42
N GLN A 127 5.82 -20.34 -12.59
CA GLN A 127 4.75 -20.30 -11.60
C GLN A 127 3.93 -19.01 -11.70
N ASN A 128 2.62 -19.11 -11.38
CA ASN A 128 1.71 -17.98 -11.34
C ASN A 128 1.51 -17.52 -9.89
N ARG A 129 1.93 -16.28 -9.59
CA ARG A 129 1.81 -15.67 -8.25
C ARG A 129 0.38 -15.55 -7.75
N GLU A 130 -0.59 -15.33 -8.65
CA GLU A 130 -1.99 -15.17 -8.32
C GLU A 130 -2.60 -16.51 -7.92
N GLU A 131 -2.27 -17.55 -8.64
CA GLU A 131 -2.69 -18.92 -8.30
C GLU A 131 -2.11 -19.36 -6.95
N ILE A 132 -0.84 -19.08 -6.68
CA ILE A 132 -0.23 -19.39 -5.38
C ILE A 132 -0.94 -18.64 -4.25
N ALA A 133 -1.20 -17.33 -4.43
CA ALA A 133 -1.92 -16.56 -3.43
C ALA A 133 -3.36 -17.08 -3.23
N GLN A 134 -4.04 -17.47 -4.30
CA GLN A 134 -5.37 -18.06 -4.24
C GLN A 134 -5.38 -19.40 -3.49
N GLN A 135 -4.41 -20.27 -3.74
CA GLN A 135 -4.25 -21.54 -3.03
C GLN A 135 -4.04 -21.33 -1.53
N ILE A 136 -3.19 -20.36 -1.14
CA ILE A 136 -2.95 -19.99 0.25
C ILE A 136 -4.24 -19.43 0.89
N SER A 137 -4.95 -18.58 0.17
CA SER A 137 -6.22 -18.01 0.62
C SER A 137 -7.24 -19.12 0.92
N ILE A 138 -7.39 -20.08 0.01
CA ILE A 138 -8.32 -21.21 0.19
C ILE A 138 -7.89 -22.12 1.35
N ALA A 139 -6.61 -22.46 1.43
CA ALA A 139 -6.10 -23.42 2.41
C ALA A 139 -6.07 -22.87 3.83
N GLU A 140 -5.76 -21.57 4.00
CA GLU A 140 -5.58 -20.93 5.30
C GLU A 140 -6.71 -19.93 5.65
N GLY A 141 -7.67 -19.70 4.76
CA GLY A 141 -8.75 -18.73 4.94
C GLY A 141 -8.30 -17.27 4.86
N ARG A 142 -7.09 -16.98 4.37
CA ARG A 142 -6.52 -15.64 4.34
C ARG A 142 -7.21 -14.75 3.32
N ILE A 143 -7.31 -13.47 3.66
CA ILE A 143 -7.88 -12.47 2.76
C ILE A 143 -6.81 -12.03 1.76
N ILE A 144 -7.13 -12.12 0.46
CA ILE A 144 -6.24 -11.60 -0.60
C ILE A 144 -6.29 -10.08 -0.58
N VAL A 145 -5.10 -9.45 -0.59
CA VAL A 145 -4.94 -8.01 -0.68
C VAL A 145 -4.27 -7.68 -2.01
N PRO A 146 -5.03 -7.29 -3.05
CA PRO A 146 -4.49 -7.01 -4.37
C PRO A 146 -3.72 -5.67 -4.37
N SER A 147 -2.84 -5.48 -5.37
CA SER A 147 -2.04 -4.25 -5.50
C SER A 147 -2.82 -3.05 -6.06
N PHE A 148 -3.98 -3.32 -6.65
CA PHE A 148 -4.93 -2.42 -7.33
C PHE A 148 -6.27 -3.17 -7.43
N ASP A 149 -7.28 -2.60 -8.07
CA ASP A 149 -8.59 -3.22 -8.28
C ASP A 149 -9.29 -3.71 -6.99
N ASP A 150 -9.11 -2.95 -5.91
CA ASP A 150 -9.84 -3.11 -4.65
C ASP A 150 -10.30 -1.72 -4.19
N PRO A 151 -11.58 -1.51 -3.86
CA PRO A 151 -12.11 -0.17 -3.53
C PRO A 151 -11.40 0.45 -2.33
N TYR A 152 -11.02 -0.31 -1.32
CA TYR A 152 -10.27 0.21 -0.16
C TYR A 152 -8.83 0.55 -0.51
N ILE A 153 -8.17 -0.24 -1.38
CA ILE A 153 -6.84 0.08 -1.89
C ILE A 153 -6.90 1.40 -2.68
N ILE A 154 -7.83 1.52 -3.62
CA ILE A 154 -7.97 2.72 -4.46
C ILE A 154 -8.27 3.95 -3.59
N ALA A 155 -9.25 3.86 -2.68
CA ALA A 155 -9.59 4.96 -1.78
C ALA A 155 -8.41 5.38 -0.88
N GLY A 156 -7.67 4.42 -0.34
CA GLY A 156 -6.47 4.70 0.46
C GLY A 156 -5.37 5.39 -0.33
N GLN A 157 -5.11 4.97 -1.58
CA GLN A 157 -4.15 5.65 -2.46
C GLN A 157 -4.63 7.06 -2.83
N GLY A 158 -5.93 7.24 -3.02
CA GLY A 158 -6.57 8.53 -3.32
C GLY A 158 -6.33 9.60 -2.25
N THR A 159 -6.00 9.21 -1.01
CA THR A 159 -5.68 10.17 0.06
C THR A 159 -4.43 11.02 -0.22
N VAL A 160 -3.56 10.61 -1.12
CA VAL A 160 -2.44 11.45 -1.61
C VAL A 160 -2.98 12.70 -2.28
N CYS A 161 -3.99 12.53 -3.13
CA CYS A 161 -4.60 13.65 -3.87
C CYS A 161 -5.42 14.56 -2.94
N LEU A 162 -6.08 13.99 -1.92
CA LEU A 162 -6.84 14.77 -0.93
C LEU A 162 -5.92 15.73 -0.15
N LEU A 163 -4.79 15.23 0.34
CA LEU A 163 -3.80 16.05 1.05
C LEU A 163 -3.17 17.11 0.15
N TYR A 164 -2.97 16.77 -1.13
CA TYR A 164 -2.48 17.72 -2.12
C TYR A 164 -3.46 18.89 -2.29
N THR A 165 -4.75 18.60 -2.46
CA THR A 165 -5.76 19.64 -2.70
C THR A 165 -5.99 20.53 -1.49
N SER A 166 -5.91 20.01 -0.25
CA SER A 166 -6.02 20.82 0.96
C SER A 166 -4.83 21.76 1.15
N ASP A 167 -3.61 21.23 0.95
CA ASP A 167 -2.37 22.01 1.12
C ASP A 167 -2.22 23.10 0.05
N ALA A 168 -2.76 22.90 -1.16
CA ALA A 168 -2.72 23.88 -2.25
C ALA A 168 -3.84 24.92 -2.19
N ALA A 169 -4.88 24.71 -1.39
CA ALA A 169 -5.97 25.66 -1.22
C ALA A 169 -5.67 26.78 -0.21
N ASP A 170 -4.63 26.60 0.61
CA ASP A 170 -4.23 27.56 1.66
C ASP A 170 -3.17 28.56 1.18
N GLU A 171 -2.76 28.55 -0.13
CA GLU A 171 -1.89 29.51 -0.80
C GLU A 171 -2.61 30.28 -1.93
#